data_5d63db35569203f1a88373a0d932db71
#
_entry.id   5d63db35569203f1a88373a0d932db71
#
_cell.length_a   1.000
_cell.length_b   1.000
_cell.length_c   1.000
_cell.angle_alpha   90.00
_cell.angle_beta   90.00
_cell.angle_gamma   90.00
#
_symmetry.space_group_name_H-M   'P 1'
#
loop_
_entity.id
_entity.type
_entity.pdbx_description
1 polymer ?
#
loop_
_entity_poly.entity_id
_entity_poly.type
_entity_poly.pdbx_seq_one_letter_code
_entity_poly.pdbx_strand_id
1 'polypeptide(L)'
;DIPEGDIYIYSDPDYVVPGHPGGLAIFDPAHNCAMILGMRYFGEHKKGTLTLAWSLANRFDYVACHGGMKRYNLEGGKTYTIGVFGLSGSGKSTLTHEKHDGRYDISILHDDAYIINTEDLSSIALEPTYFDKMQDYPVEHPANEFLLTLQNVGVTMDEDGRKVVLAEDVRNSNGRAIKSQFWTDNRVNYVGEPVNAIVWLMKDKTLPPILKISDPVLASTMGATLATRRSTAEKLDAHVDPNALVIEPYANPFRTYPLVRDYESYKKLFSKCGVECYIMNTGFFLENKIPKEVTLDLLERLVEGTLEFKPCLLYTSPSPRDRTRS
;
A
#
# COMPACT_ATOMS: atom_id res chain seq x y z
N ASP A 1 -22.26 0.30 -11.04
CA ASP A 1 -22.21 -1.18 -11.17
C ASP A 1 -21.34 -1.55 -12.35
N ILE A 2 -20.41 -2.47 -12.11
CA ILE A 2 -19.53 -3.00 -13.17
C ILE A 2 -20.30 -4.13 -13.90
N PRO A 3 -20.40 -4.09 -15.21
CA PRO A 3 -21.28 -5.01 -15.96
C PRO A 3 -20.74 -6.43 -16.13
N GLU A 4 -19.52 -6.74 -15.67
CA GLU A 4 -18.88 -8.04 -15.88
C GLU A 4 -19.28 -9.14 -14.87
N GLY A 5 -20.14 -8.83 -13.90
CA GLY A 5 -20.59 -9.82 -12.91
C GLY A 5 -19.64 -10.02 -11.74
N ASP A 6 -19.79 -11.15 -11.06
CA ASP A 6 -19.11 -11.44 -9.80
C ASP A 6 -17.69 -11.99 -9.99
N ILE A 7 -16.91 -11.90 -8.91
CA ILE A 7 -15.61 -12.59 -8.80
C ILE A 7 -15.83 -13.93 -8.11
N TYR A 8 -15.28 -15.00 -8.67
CA TYR A 8 -15.41 -16.35 -8.16
C TYR A 8 -14.06 -16.89 -7.70
N ILE A 9 -14.00 -17.36 -6.46
CA ILE A 9 -12.82 -18.07 -5.94
C ILE A 9 -13.23 -19.45 -5.48
N TYR A 10 -12.71 -20.48 -6.15
CA TYR A 10 -12.77 -21.86 -5.68
C TYR A 10 -11.60 -22.12 -4.75
N SER A 11 -11.87 -22.72 -3.59
CA SER A 11 -10.82 -23.07 -2.62
C SER A 11 -11.01 -24.50 -2.13
N ASP A 12 -9.95 -25.30 -2.23
CA ASP A 12 -9.86 -26.61 -1.61
C ASP A 12 -8.54 -26.71 -0.83
N PRO A 13 -8.57 -26.46 0.49
CA PRO A 13 -7.36 -26.44 1.31
C PRO A 13 -6.76 -27.82 1.56
N ASP A 14 -7.52 -28.89 1.33
CA ASP A 14 -7.10 -30.28 1.56
C ASP A 14 -6.61 -30.98 0.29
N TYR A 15 -6.76 -30.34 -0.86
CA TYR A 15 -6.32 -30.90 -2.13
C TYR A 15 -4.78 -30.99 -2.20
N VAL A 16 -4.28 -32.18 -2.49
CA VAL A 16 -2.83 -32.40 -2.69
C VAL A 16 -2.49 -32.13 -4.14
N VAL A 17 -1.78 -31.03 -4.39
CA VAL A 17 -1.35 -30.66 -5.74
C VAL A 17 -0.04 -31.37 -6.08
N PRO A 18 -0.02 -32.32 -7.06
CA PRO A 18 1.20 -33.00 -7.46
C PRO A 18 2.29 -32.02 -7.90
N GLY A 19 3.49 -32.14 -7.34
CA GLY A 19 4.63 -31.27 -7.65
C GLY A 19 4.61 -29.90 -6.96
N HIS A 20 3.55 -29.57 -6.20
CA HIS A 20 3.41 -28.31 -5.48
C HIS A 20 3.07 -28.52 -4.00
N PRO A 21 4.03 -28.93 -3.17
CA PRO A 21 3.78 -29.25 -1.76
C PRO A 21 3.33 -28.03 -0.93
N GLY A 22 3.58 -26.82 -1.39
CA GLY A 22 3.11 -25.58 -0.78
C GLY A 22 1.73 -25.11 -1.24
N GLY A 23 1.05 -25.91 -2.09
CA GLY A 23 -0.21 -25.54 -2.72
C GLY A 23 -0.02 -24.77 -4.03
N LEU A 24 -1.13 -24.38 -4.65
CA LEU A 24 -1.16 -23.68 -5.94
C LEU A 24 -2.31 -22.68 -5.99
N ALA A 25 -2.01 -21.45 -6.41
CA ALA A 25 -3.00 -20.43 -6.75
C ALA A 25 -2.96 -20.14 -8.25
N ILE A 26 -4.10 -20.26 -8.91
CA ILE A 26 -4.26 -20.03 -10.35
C ILE A 26 -5.30 -18.94 -10.54
N PHE A 27 -5.00 -17.98 -11.43
CA PHE A 27 -5.88 -16.86 -11.73
C PHE A 27 -6.26 -16.84 -13.21
N ASP A 28 -7.54 -16.71 -13.49
CA ASP A 28 -8.08 -16.36 -14.80
C ASP A 28 -8.78 -14.99 -14.72
N PRO A 29 -8.02 -13.92 -14.95
CA PRO A 29 -8.57 -12.56 -14.86
C PRO A 29 -9.56 -12.24 -15.98
N ALA A 30 -9.54 -12.98 -17.10
CA ALA A 30 -10.50 -12.75 -18.17
C ALA A 30 -11.91 -13.19 -17.80
N HIS A 31 -12.04 -14.19 -16.94
CA HIS A 31 -13.33 -14.71 -16.46
C HIS A 31 -13.59 -14.39 -14.98
N ASN A 32 -12.82 -13.50 -14.38
CA ASN A 32 -12.95 -13.08 -12.97
C ASN A 32 -12.92 -14.24 -11.97
N CYS A 33 -12.13 -15.26 -12.23
CA CYS A 33 -12.08 -16.42 -11.34
C CYS A 33 -10.66 -16.80 -10.92
N ALA A 34 -10.56 -17.45 -9.76
CA ALA A 34 -9.33 -18.02 -9.25
C ALA A 34 -9.58 -19.36 -8.57
N MET A 35 -8.53 -20.17 -8.50
CA MET A 35 -8.51 -21.44 -7.81
C MET A 35 -7.35 -21.45 -6.82
N ILE A 36 -7.62 -21.79 -5.55
CA ILE A 36 -6.63 -21.84 -4.47
C ILE A 36 -6.68 -23.26 -3.88
N LEU A 37 -5.63 -24.03 -4.13
CA LEU A 37 -5.56 -25.46 -3.81
C LEU A 37 -4.44 -25.76 -2.83
N GLY A 38 -4.71 -26.62 -1.84
CA GLY A 38 -3.71 -27.08 -0.88
C GLY A 38 -3.19 -26.00 0.07
N MET A 39 -3.89 -24.86 0.17
CA MET A 39 -3.49 -23.74 1.01
C MET A 39 -4.56 -23.40 2.03
N ARG A 40 -4.14 -23.25 3.28
CA ARG A 40 -5.01 -22.83 4.40
C ARG A 40 -4.75 -21.39 4.81
N TYR A 41 -3.75 -20.72 4.20
CA TYR A 41 -3.37 -19.37 4.56
C TYR A 41 -4.42 -18.37 4.05
N PHE A 42 -5.08 -17.70 4.98
CA PHE A 42 -6.12 -16.69 4.68
C PHE A 42 -5.63 -15.58 3.75
N GLY A 43 -4.36 -15.21 3.86
CA GLY A 43 -3.74 -14.18 3.03
C GLY A 43 -3.83 -14.45 1.53
N GLU A 44 -3.80 -15.72 1.10
CA GLU A 44 -3.95 -16.10 -0.31
C GLU A 44 -5.36 -15.79 -0.82
N HIS A 45 -6.39 -16.11 -0.03
CA HIS A 45 -7.77 -15.80 -0.38
C HIS A 45 -8.02 -14.29 -0.44
N LYS A 46 -7.55 -13.56 0.59
CA LYS A 46 -7.62 -12.09 0.63
C LYS A 46 -6.96 -11.46 -0.59
N LYS A 47 -5.69 -11.80 -0.83
CA LYS A 47 -4.92 -11.21 -1.93
C LYS A 47 -5.39 -11.73 -3.29
N GLY A 48 -5.87 -12.96 -3.37
CA GLY A 48 -6.48 -13.52 -4.57
C GLY A 48 -7.73 -12.75 -5.00
N THR A 49 -8.61 -12.41 -4.06
CA THR A 49 -9.77 -11.56 -4.34
C THR A 49 -9.34 -10.19 -4.86
N LEU A 50 -8.37 -9.56 -4.20
CA LEU A 50 -7.85 -8.25 -4.62
C LEU A 50 -7.16 -8.31 -5.99
N THR A 51 -6.43 -9.39 -6.30
CA THR A 51 -5.80 -9.60 -7.60
C THR A 51 -6.83 -9.52 -8.73
N LEU A 52 -7.95 -10.21 -8.58
CA LEU A 52 -9.05 -10.17 -9.55
C LEU A 52 -9.76 -8.81 -9.56
N ALA A 53 -10.03 -8.23 -8.39
CA ALA A 53 -10.69 -6.93 -8.29
C ALA A 53 -9.87 -5.81 -8.95
N TRP A 54 -8.55 -5.79 -8.77
CA TRP A 54 -7.69 -4.82 -9.47
C TRP A 54 -7.62 -5.07 -10.97
N SER A 55 -7.60 -6.33 -11.40
CA SER A 55 -7.64 -6.67 -12.82
C SER A 55 -8.94 -6.20 -13.46
N LEU A 56 -10.06 -6.44 -12.80
CA LEU A 56 -11.38 -5.98 -13.22
C LEU A 56 -11.42 -4.45 -13.31
N ALA A 57 -11.04 -3.76 -12.24
CA ALA A 57 -11.00 -2.30 -12.17
C ALA A 57 -10.16 -1.67 -13.30
N ASN A 58 -8.99 -2.26 -13.60
CA ASN A 58 -8.12 -1.79 -14.66
C ASN A 58 -8.75 -1.89 -16.07
N ARG A 59 -9.68 -2.83 -16.30
CA ARG A 59 -10.43 -2.92 -17.56
C ARG A 59 -11.48 -1.82 -17.74
N PHE A 60 -11.89 -1.19 -16.61
CA PHE A 60 -12.93 -0.14 -16.58
C PHE A 60 -12.38 1.23 -16.22
N ASP A 61 -11.16 1.54 -16.66
CA ASP A 61 -10.52 2.85 -16.49
C ASP A 61 -10.33 3.31 -15.04
N TYR A 62 -10.18 2.36 -14.12
CA TYR A 62 -9.72 2.63 -12.76
C TYR A 62 -8.24 2.33 -12.60
N VAL A 63 -7.57 3.12 -11.79
CA VAL A 63 -6.20 2.84 -11.35
C VAL A 63 -6.23 1.86 -10.20
N ALA A 64 -5.53 0.75 -10.33
CA ALA A 64 -5.36 -0.23 -9.27
C ALA A 64 -4.34 0.26 -8.23
N CYS A 65 -4.75 0.34 -6.98
CA CYS A 65 -3.97 0.94 -5.92
C CYS A 65 -3.73 -0.03 -4.75
N HIS A 66 -2.48 -0.50 -4.63
CA HIS A 66 -2.00 -1.18 -3.43
C HIS A 66 -1.27 -0.16 -2.56
N GLY A 67 -2.02 0.54 -1.73
CA GLY A 67 -1.55 1.71 -1.01
C GLY A 67 -2.46 2.13 0.12
N GLY A 68 -2.10 3.21 0.78
CA GLY A 68 -2.96 3.91 1.72
C GLY A 68 -3.57 5.15 1.08
N MET A 69 -4.78 5.50 1.46
CA MET A 69 -5.40 6.75 1.07
C MET A 69 -6.08 7.41 2.26
N LYS A 70 -5.77 8.68 2.45
CA LYS A 70 -6.45 9.53 3.43
C LYS A 70 -6.81 10.90 2.86
N ARG A 71 -7.89 11.43 3.38
CA ARG A 71 -8.40 12.76 3.09
C ARG A 71 -8.30 13.63 4.32
N TYR A 72 -7.71 14.79 4.17
CA TYR A 72 -7.73 15.88 5.14
C TYR A 72 -8.95 16.75 4.87
N ASN A 73 -9.82 16.89 5.87
CA ASN A 73 -10.95 17.81 5.83
C ASN A 73 -10.48 19.13 6.45
N LEU A 74 -10.27 20.12 5.60
CA LEU A 74 -9.70 21.40 6.00
C LEU A 74 -10.79 22.43 6.28
N GLU A 75 -10.41 23.54 6.93
CA GLU A 75 -11.31 24.63 7.20
C GLU A 75 -11.96 25.20 5.92
N GLY A 76 -13.20 25.68 6.05
CA GLY A 76 -13.94 26.23 4.92
C GLY A 76 -14.46 25.18 3.92
N GLY A 77 -14.53 23.89 4.31
CA GLY A 77 -15.04 22.81 3.47
C GLY A 77 -14.06 22.36 2.36
N LYS A 78 -12.82 22.80 2.43
CA LYS A 78 -11.75 22.32 1.53
C LYS A 78 -11.30 20.93 1.92
N THR A 79 -10.85 20.15 0.96
CA THR A 79 -10.28 18.83 1.20
C THR A 79 -8.92 18.69 0.51
N TYR A 80 -8.06 17.83 1.06
CA TYR A 80 -6.84 17.41 0.41
C TYR A 80 -6.69 15.90 0.56
N THR A 81 -6.76 15.18 -0.56
CA THR A 81 -6.73 13.71 -0.60
C THR A 81 -5.41 13.22 -1.14
N ILE A 82 -4.73 12.36 -0.39
CA ILE A 82 -3.45 11.78 -0.79
C ILE A 82 -3.52 10.25 -0.88
N GLY A 83 -2.92 9.70 -1.94
CA GLY A 83 -2.59 8.28 -2.04
C GLY A 83 -1.14 8.06 -1.68
N VAL A 84 -0.87 7.14 -0.75
CA VAL A 84 0.46 6.83 -0.22
C VAL A 84 0.84 5.42 -0.62
N PHE A 85 1.91 5.26 -1.36
CA PHE A 85 2.38 3.98 -1.89
C PHE A 85 3.78 3.68 -1.41
N GLY A 86 4.02 2.44 -1.09
CA GLY A 86 5.33 1.99 -0.66
C GLY A 86 5.30 0.53 -0.25
N LEU A 87 6.44 -0.10 -0.30
CA LEU A 87 6.59 -1.51 0.03
C LEU A 87 6.52 -1.73 1.55
N SER A 88 6.48 -2.99 1.95
CA SER A 88 6.42 -3.34 3.38
C SER A 88 7.53 -2.65 4.16
N GLY A 89 7.19 -2.07 5.31
CA GLY A 89 8.13 -1.36 6.17
C GLY A 89 8.53 0.05 5.68
N SER A 90 7.95 0.57 4.60
CA SER A 90 8.22 1.95 4.14
C SER A 90 7.57 3.05 4.99
N GLY A 91 6.65 2.68 5.89
CA GLY A 91 5.88 3.63 6.70
C GLY A 91 4.48 3.94 6.14
N LYS A 92 4.02 3.23 5.12
CA LYS A 92 2.72 3.42 4.46
C LYS A 92 1.56 3.47 5.47
N SER A 93 1.35 2.41 6.25
CA SER A 93 0.25 2.35 7.24
C SER A 93 0.40 3.43 8.32
N THR A 94 1.63 3.67 8.78
CA THR A 94 1.90 4.73 9.75
C THR A 94 1.45 6.10 9.25
N LEU A 95 1.82 6.47 8.02
CA LEU A 95 1.43 7.77 7.45
C LEU A 95 -0.07 7.84 7.14
N THR A 96 -0.67 6.72 6.70
CA THR A 96 -2.11 6.67 6.40
C THR A 96 -2.94 6.86 7.67
N HIS A 97 -2.57 6.21 8.78
CA HIS A 97 -3.32 6.28 10.05
C HIS A 97 -2.92 7.45 10.96
N GLU A 98 -1.88 8.21 10.62
CA GLU A 98 -1.44 9.33 11.45
C GLU A 98 -2.54 10.40 11.56
N LYS A 99 -2.88 10.77 12.80
CA LYS A 99 -3.94 11.75 13.12
C LYS A 99 -3.39 13.17 13.39
N HIS A 100 -2.06 13.35 13.31
CA HIS A 100 -1.38 14.64 13.52
C HIS A 100 -1.81 15.35 14.83
N ASP A 101 -1.82 14.60 15.94
CA ASP A 101 -2.26 15.06 17.26
C ASP A 101 -3.66 15.71 17.27
N GLY A 102 -4.52 15.29 16.34
CA GLY A 102 -5.89 15.83 16.22
C GLY A 102 -5.97 17.21 15.54
N ARG A 103 -4.89 17.67 14.94
CA ARG A 103 -4.85 18.97 14.23
C ARG A 103 -5.77 19.03 13.02
N TYR A 104 -6.04 17.88 12.39
CA TYR A 104 -6.91 17.78 11.23
C TYR A 104 -8.04 16.80 11.47
N ASP A 105 -9.20 17.10 10.92
CA ASP A 105 -10.23 16.09 10.71
C ASP A 105 -9.83 15.22 9.52
N ILE A 106 -9.69 13.91 9.75
CA ILE A 106 -9.13 12.96 8.78
C ILE A 106 -10.14 11.86 8.49
N SER A 107 -10.39 11.62 7.20
CA SER A 107 -11.08 10.42 6.73
C SER A 107 -10.07 9.47 6.06
N ILE A 108 -10.15 8.18 6.36
CA ILE A 108 -9.29 7.15 5.77
C ILE A 108 -10.14 6.25 4.88
N LEU A 109 -9.78 6.17 3.59
CA LEU A 109 -10.43 5.25 2.67
C LEU A 109 -9.98 3.82 2.94
N HIS A 110 -8.69 3.57 2.83
CA HIS A 110 -8.05 2.28 3.11
C HIS A 110 -6.56 2.45 3.35
N ASP A 111 -5.90 1.42 3.88
CA ASP A 111 -4.44 1.36 4.08
C ASP A 111 -3.74 0.30 3.22
N ASP A 112 -4.50 -0.49 2.44
CA ASP A 112 -3.98 -1.60 1.64
C ASP A 112 -4.54 -1.64 0.20
N ALA A 113 -5.87 -1.52 0.00
CA ALA A 113 -6.49 -1.80 -1.29
C ALA A 113 -7.64 -0.85 -1.64
N TYR A 114 -7.47 -0.12 -2.74
CA TYR A 114 -8.49 0.77 -3.28
C TYR A 114 -8.28 0.97 -4.79
N ILE A 115 -9.20 1.68 -5.41
CA ILE A 115 -9.14 2.08 -6.82
C ILE A 115 -9.45 3.57 -6.96
N ILE A 116 -8.88 4.21 -7.98
CA ILE A 116 -9.14 5.61 -8.34
C ILE A 116 -9.78 5.62 -9.73
N ASN A 117 -10.92 6.28 -9.87
CA ASN A 117 -11.54 6.54 -11.16
C ASN A 117 -10.70 7.56 -11.94
N THR A 118 -10.38 7.28 -13.20
CA THR A 118 -9.55 8.19 -14.01
C THR A 118 -10.34 9.33 -14.66
N GLU A 119 -11.66 9.40 -14.48
CA GLU A 119 -12.50 10.45 -15.04
C GLU A 119 -12.77 11.56 -14.01
N ASP A 120 -13.27 11.20 -12.81
CA ASP A 120 -13.66 12.12 -11.77
C ASP A 120 -12.73 12.15 -10.57
N LEU A 121 -11.71 11.27 -10.54
CA LEU A 121 -10.73 11.08 -9.47
C LEU A 121 -11.34 10.64 -8.13
N SER A 122 -12.57 10.18 -8.12
CA SER A 122 -13.16 9.53 -6.96
C SER A 122 -12.46 8.22 -6.63
N SER A 123 -12.58 7.76 -5.41
CA SER A 123 -11.86 6.57 -4.94
C SER A 123 -12.76 5.66 -4.12
N ILE A 124 -12.59 4.35 -4.31
CA ILE A 124 -13.40 3.31 -3.69
C ILE A 124 -12.48 2.30 -2.99
N ALA A 125 -12.78 2.00 -1.73
CA ALA A 125 -12.11 0.90 -1.01
C ALA A 125 -12.58 -0.45 -1.55
N LEU A 126 -11.63 -1.37 -1.80
CA LEU A 126 -11.96 -2.72 -2.26
C LEU A 126 -12.25 -3.69 -1.14
N GLU A 127 -11.96 -3.34 0.09
CA GLU A 127 -12.22 -4.17 1.27
C GLU A 127 -13.06 -3.38 2.29
N PRO A 128 -14.05 -4.03 2.92
CA PRO A 128 -14.95 -3.37 3.87
C PRO A 128 -14.29 -3.10 5.23
N THR A 129 -13.07 -3.61 5.44
CA THR A 129 -12.39 -3.55 6.74
C THR A 129 -10.88 -3.58 6.57
N TYR A 130 -10.14 -3.32 7.67
CA TYR A 130 -8.69 -3.52 7.73
C TYR A 130 -8.33 -4.94 8.13
N PHE A 131 -7.16 -5.38 7.68
CA PHE A 131 -6.59 -6.68 8.06
C PHE A 131 -5.22 -6.45 8.69
N ASP A 132 -5.15 -6.65 9.97
CA ASP A 132 -3.91 -6.49 10.74
C ASP A 132 -3.15 -7.82 10.87
N LYS A 133 -1.84 -7.73 10.93
CA LYS A 133 -0.98 -8.86 11.27
C LYS A 133 -0.88 -8.97 12.78
N MET A 134 -1.15 -10.15 13.32
CA MET A 134 -1.15 -10.33 14.77
C MET A 134 0.22 -10.10 15.41
N GLN A 135 1.30 -10.42 14.70
CA GLN A 135 2.66 -10.19 15.18
C GLN A 135 3.05 -8.71 15.36
N ASP A 136 2.27 -7.80 14.78
CA ASP A 136 2.48 -6.36 14.95
C ASP A 136 1.88 -5.83 16.27
N TYR A 137 1.20 -6.70 17.03
CA TYR A 137 0.50 -6.37 18.28
C TYR A 137 1.01 -7.25 19.44
N PRO A 138 2.11 -6.86 20.09
CA PRO A 138 2.56 -7.56 21.30
C PRO A 138 1.50 -7.51 22.40
N VAL A 139 1.62 -8.37 23.40
CA VAL A 139 0.61 -8.52 24.45
C VAL A 139 0.28 -7.21 25.18
N GLU A 140 1.27 -6.35 25.33
CA GLU A 140 1.14 -5.05 26.00
C GLU A 140 0.55 -3.96 25.10
N HIS A 141 0.35 -4.25 23.81
CA HIS A 141 -0.19 -3.26 22.86
C HIS A 141 -1.65 -2.96 23.21
N PRO A 142 -2.05 -1.66 23.29
CA PRO A 142 -3.43 -1.28 23.70
C PRO A 142 -4.53 -1.89 22.81
N ALA A 143 -4.25 -2.16 21.54
CA ALA A 143 -5.21 -2.78 20.63
C ALA A 143 -5.38 -4.30 20.86
N ASN A 144 -4.58 -4.95 21.72
CA ASN A 144 -4.65 -6.40 21.94
C ASN A 144 -6.02 -6.81 22.51
N GLU A 145 -6.62 -6.02 23.39
CA GLU A 145 -7.95 -6.27 23.92
C GLU A 145 -9.03 -6.35 22.82
N PHE A 146 -8.93 -5.48 21.80
CA PHE A 146 -9.85 -5.53 20.65
C PHE A 146 -9.68 -6.80 19.83
N LEU A 147 -8.44 -7.25 19.66
CA LEU A 147 -8.13 -8.45 18.90
C LEU A 147 -8.73 -9.71 19.53
N LEU A 148 -8.87 -9.74 20.86
CA LEU A 148 -9.54 -10.82 21.59
C LEU A 148 -11.03 -10.95 21.27
N THR A 149 -11.65 -9.92 20.73
CA THR A 149 -13.08 -9.92 20.34
C THR A 149 -13.34 -10.37 18.91
N LEU A 150 -12.29 -10.59 18.12
CA LEU A 150 -12.40 -10.93 16.70
C LEU A 150 -12.52 -12.45 16.50
N GLN A 151 -13.34 -12.86 15.53
CA GLN A 151 -13.65 -14.27 15.32
C GLN A 151 -12.53 -15.09 14.65
N ASN A 152 -11.65 -14.45 13.91
CA ASN A 152 -10.57 -15.12 13.16
C ASN A 152 -9.21 -15.07 13.87
N VAL A 153 -9.21 -14.89 15.17
CA VAL A 153 -8.02 -14.78 16.00
C VAL A 153 -7.89 -16.02 16.90
N GLY A 154 -6.72 -16.65 16.88
CA GLY A 154 -6.34 -17.68 17.85
C GLY A 154 -6.04 -17.03 19.18
N VAL A 155 -6.47 -17.67 20.27
CA VAL A 155 -6.29 -17.18 21.66
C VAL A 155 -5.64 -18.28 22.49
N THR A 156 -4.72 -17.88 23.35
CA THR A 156 -4.12 -18.75 24.37
C THR A 156 -4.14 -18.06 25.75
N MET A 157 -3.56 -18.73 26.76
CA MET A 157 -3.35 -18.14 28.08
C MET A 157 -1.86 -17.89 28.25
N ASP A 158 -1.50 -16.75 28.82
CA ASP A 158 -0.14 -16.47 29.27
C ASP A 158 0.19 -17.16 30.60
N GLU A 159 1.40 -16.97 31.14
CA GLU A 159 1.85 -17.53 32.38
C GLU A 159 1.05 -17.04 33.61
N ASP A 160 0.44 -15.86 33.52
CA ASP A 160 -0.44 -15.27 34.52
C ASP A 160 -1.92 -15.70 34.39
N GLY A 161 -2.25 -16.55 33.41
CA GLY A 161 -3.60 -17.00 33.15
C GLY A 161 -4.50 -15.99 32.47
N ARG A 162 -3.93 -14.95 31.81
CA ARG A 162 -4.67 -13.98 31.01
C ARG A 162 -4.84 -14.47 29.58
N LYS A 163 -5.98 -14.17 28.99
CA LYS A 163 -6.21 -14.45 27.55
C LYS A 163 -5.34 -13.50 26.72
N VAL A 164 -4.54 -14.08 25.85
CA VAL A 164 -3.70 -13.34 24.89
C VAL A 164 -3.90 -13.86 23.49
N VAL A 165 -3.70 -12.99 22.52
CA VAL A 165 -3.81 -13.32 21.10
C VAL A 165 -2.57 -14.05 20.64
N LEU A 166 -2.74 -15.12 19.87
CA LEU A 166 -1.62 -15.81 19.24
C LEU A 166 -1.06 -14.96 18.09
N ALA A 167 0.23 -14.62 18.16
CA ALA A 167 0.93 -13.93 17.10
C ALA A 167 1.06 -14.80 15.83
N GLU A 168 1.12 -16.13 16.01
CA GLU A 168 1.19 -17.09 14.92
C GLU A 168 0.10 -18.16 15.05
N ASP A 169 -0.53 -18.50 13.94
CA ASP A 169 -1.42 -19.66 13.86
C ASP A 169 -0.61 -20.84 13.31
N VAL A 170 -0.61 -21.96 14.03
CA VAL A 170 0.11 -23.18 13.63
C VAL A 170 -0.34 -23.71 12.24
N ARG A 171 -1.55 -23.37 11.82
CA ARG A 171 -2.11 -23.75 10.51
C ARG A 171 -1.74 -22.76 9.41
N ASN A 172 -1.57 -21.49 9.73
CA ASN A 172 -1.45 -20.39 8.78
C ASN A 172 -0.15 -19.59 8.91
N SER A 173 0.77 -19.98 9.77
CA SER A 173 2.07 -19.36 10.05
C SER A 173 2.07 -17.86 10.40
N ASN A 174 1.04 -17.11 10.01
CA ASN A 174 0.84 -15.69 10.34
C ASN A 174 -0.61 -15.48 10.76
N GLY A 175 -0.85 -15.10 12.00
CA GLY A 175 -2.16 -14.68 12.46
C GLY A 175 -2.64 -13.45 11.68
N ARG A 176 -3.93 -13.42 11.37
CA ARG A 176 -4.61 -12.26 10.79
C ARG A 176 -5.82 -11.93 11.63
N ALA A 177 -6.08 -10.66 11.78
CA ALA A 177 -7.28 -10.15 12.41
C ALA A 177 -8.06 -9.30 11.42
N ILE A 178 -9.38 -9.40 11.49
CA ILE A 178 -10.28 -8.48 10.79
C ILE A 178 -10.64 -7.38 11.77
N LYS A 179 -10.24 -6.15 11.47
CA LYS A 179 -10.56 -4.98 12.26
C LYS A 179 -11.76 -4.28 11.66
N SER A 180 -12.91 -4.45 12.27
CA SER A 180 -14.16 -3.86 11.79
C SER A 180 -14.06 -2.33 11.65
N GLN A 181 -14.73 -1.78 10.63
CA GLN A 181 -14.86 -0.32 10.46
C GLN A 181 -15.50 0.37 11.68
N PHE A 182 -16.26 -0.33 12.50
CA PHE A 182 -16.83 0.21 13.73
C PHE A 182 -15.80 0.58 14.80
N TRP A 183 -14.56 0.05 14.69
CA TRP A 183 -13.45 0.38 15.58
C TRP A 183 -12.65 1.59 15.12
N THR A 184 -12.93 2.08 13.89
CA THR A 184 -12.27 3.24 13.30
C THR A 184 -13.33 4.20 12.81
N ASP A 185 -13.65 5.17 13.63
CA ASP A 185 -14.69 6.19 13.42
C ASP A 185 -14.49 7.07 12.18
N ASN A 186 -13.24 7.20 11.74
CA ASN A 186 -12.84 8.00 10.60
C ASN A 186 -12.68 7.21 9.28
N ARG A 187 -13.08 5.94 9.24
CA ARG A 187 -13.01 5.15 8.01
C ARG A 187 -14.22 5.37 7.11
N VAL A 188 -13.95 5.58 5.83
CA VAL A 188 -14.96 5.70 4.76
C VAL A 188 -14.74 4.64 3.68
N ASN A 189 -15.80 4.24 2.97
CA ASN A 189 -15.70 3.28 1.86
C ASN A 189 -15.53 3.96 0.50
N TYR A 190 -15.81 5.26 0.44
CA TYR A 190 -15.81 6.05 -0.77
C TYR A 190 -15.34 7.48 -0.46
N VAL A 191 -14.51 8.03 -1.34
CA VAL A 191 -14.12 9.43 -1.37
C VAL A 191 -14.53 9.99 -2.73
N GLY A 192 -15.52 10.87 -2.74
CA GLY A 192 -16.05 11.48 -3.98
C GLY A 192 -15.24 12.67 -4.45
N GLU A 193 -14.48 13.30 -3.56
CA GLU A 193 -13.62 14.42 -3.88
C GLU A 193 -12.36 13.93 -4.62
N PRO A 194 -11.88 14.72 -5.59
CA PRO A 194 -10.71 14.34 -6.38
C PRO A 194 -9.46 14.07 -5.54
N VAL A 195 -8.69 13.04 -5.93
CA VAL A 195 -7.34 12.81 -5.40
C VAL A 195 -6.44 13.97 -5.81
N ASN A 196 -5.74 14.60 -4.85
CA ASN A 196 -4.87 15.74 -5.08
C ASN A 196 -3.42 15.32 -5.33
N ALA A 197 -2.94 14.29 -4.62
CA ALA A 197 -1.55 13.88 -4.72
C ALA A 197 -1.33 12.38 -4.56
N ILE A 198 -0.31 11.89 -5.25
CA ILE A 198 0.29 10.58 -5.08
C ILE A 198 1.67 10.73 -4.46
N VAL A 199 1.93 9.99 -3.39
CA VAL A 199 3.19 9.99 -2.66
C VAL A 199 3.85 8.62 -2.76
N TRP A 200 5.00 8.55 -3.42
CA TRP A 200 5.85 7.36 -3.46
C TRP A 200 6.78 7.35 -2.26
N LEU A 201 6.64 6.37 -1.36
CA LEU A 201 7.54 6.20 -0.22
C LEU A 201 8.77 5.39 -0.64
N MET A 202 9.93 5.95 -0.39
CA MET A 202 11.22 5.32 -0.69
C MET A 202 12.13 5.34 0.55
N LYS A 203 13.13 4.45 0.55
CA LYS A 203 14.25 4.44 1.50
C LYS A 203 15.55 4.45 0.73
N ASP A 204 15.87 5.60 0.16
CA ASP A 204 17.09 5.81 -0.61
C ASP A 204 17.89 6.97 -0.03
N LYS A 205 19.11 6.69 0.43
CA LYS A 205 19.98 7.68 1.06
C LYS A 205 20.45 8.80 0.13
N THR A 206 20.29 8.66 -1.17
CA THR A 206 20.63 9.70 -2.15
C THR A 206 19.52 10.71 -2.35
N LEU A 207 18.30 10.41 -1.89
CA LEU A 207 17.14 11.27 -2.04
C LEU A 207 16.93 12.15 -0.80
N PRO A 208 16.64 13.44 -0.97
CA PRO A 208 16.24 14.31 0.13
C PRO A 208 14.89 13.85 0.75
N PRO A 209 14.51 14.39 1.92
CA PRO A 209 13.28 13.96 2.61
C PRO A 209 12.00 14.05 1.77
N ILE A 210 11.90 15.04 0.87
CA ILE A 210 10.79 15.18 -0.07
C ILE A 210 11.25 15.70 -1.42
N LEU A 211 10.64 15.20 -2.49
CA LEU A 211 10.80 15.69 -3.86
C LEU A 211 9.42 15.86 -4.51
N LYS A 212 9.24 16.89 -5.31
CA LYS A 212 8.09 17.05 -6.22
C LYS A 212 8.51 16.70 -7.64
N ILE A 213 7.73 15.87 -8.32
CA ILE A 213 7.98 15.48 -9.71
C ILE A 213 6.90 16.12 -10.57
N SER A 214 7.31 17.04 -11.45
CA SER A 214 6.38 17.79 -12.31
C SER A 214 6.19 17.16 -13.69
N ASP A 215 7.11 16.31 -14.13
CA ASP A 215 6.99 15.59 -15.40
C ASP A 215 6.15 14.32 -15.23
N PRO A 216 5.00 14.16 -15.94
CA PRO A 216 4.10 13.01 -15.77
C PRO A 216 4.73 11.68 -16.17
N VAL A 217 5.64 11.68 -17.15
CA VAL A 217 6.35 10.48 -17.58
C VAL A 217 7.27 10.02 -16.47
N LEU A 218 8.06 10.94 -15.92
CA LEU A 218 8.95 10.66 -14.80
C LEU A 218 8.16 10.22 -13.55
N ALA A 219 7.06 10.91 -13.24
CA ALA A 219 6.20 10.61 -12.10
C ALA A 219 5.67 9.16 -12.15
N SER A 220 5.16 8.73 -13.31
CA SER A 220 4.70 7.35 -13.50
C SER A 220 5.87 6.36 -13.52
N THR A 221 7.00 6.71 -14.14
CA THR A 221 8.19 5.86 -14.17
C THR A 221 8.74 5.60 -12.77
N MET A 222 8.74 6.60 -11.89
CA MET A 222 9.15 6.41 -10.49
C MET A 222 8.26 5.41 -9.76
N GLY A 223 6.96 5.43 -10.00
CA GLY A 223 6.05 4.40 -9.50
C GLY A 223 6.38 3.00 -10.06
N ALA A 224 6.67 2.90 -11.36
CA ALA A 224 7.03 1.64 -12.00
C ALA A 224 8.38 1.07 -11.52
N THR A 225 9.24 1.89 -10.95
CA THR A 225 10.58 1.51 -10.48
C THR A 225 10.73 1.59 -8.96
N LEU A 226 9.61 1.59 -8.22
CA LEU A 226 9.65 1.60 -6.76
C LEU A 226 10.51 0.44 -6.26
N ALA A 227 11.57 0.79 -5.53
CA ALA A 227 12.51 -0.16 -4.98
C ALA A 227 12.57 -0.02 -3.46
N THR A 228 12.63 -1.16 -2.78
CA THR A 228 12.91 -1.22 -1.34
C THR A 228 13.76 -2.43 -1.01
N ARG A 229 14.27 -2.48 0.20
CA ARG A 229 14.80 -3.70 0.77
C ARG A 229 13.64 -4.56 1.26
N ARG A 230 13.77 -5.89 1.15
CA ARG A 230 12.78 -6.82 1.68
C ARG A 230 12.59 -6.60 3.18
N SER A 231 11.37 -6.80 3.64
CA SER A 231 11.09 -6.73 5.08
C SER A 231 11.47 -8.06 5.75
N THR A 232 11.95 -7.97 6.97
CA THR A 232 12.23 -9.16 7.82
C THR A 232 10.98 -9.97 8.16
N ALA A 233 9.78 -9.43 7.85
CA ALA A 233 8.50 -10.12 8.05
C ALA A 233 8.13 -11.11 6.92
N GLU A 234 8.90 -11.13 5.84
CA GLU A 234 8.72 -12.11 4.77
C GLU A 234 9.51 -13.39 5.11
N LYS A 235 8.86 -14.55 4.99
CA LYS A 235 9.60 -15.82 4.99
C LYS A 235 10.38 -15.89 3.68
N LEU A 236 11.66 -15.57 3.77
CA LEU A 236 12.56 -15.68 2.62
C LEU A 236 13.08 -17.12 2.52
N ASP A 237 13.17 -17.62 1.30
CA ASP A 237 13.92 -18.86 1.04
C ASP A 237 15.40 -18.67 1.42
N ALA A 238 16.04 -19.73 1.88
CA ALA A 238 17.40 -19.73 2.43
C ALA A 238 18.48 -19.18 1.48
N HIS A 239 18.14 -18.98 0.19
CA HIS A 239 19.05 -18.50 -0.85
C HIS A 239 18.81 -17.04 -1.26
N VAL A 240 17.87 -16.32 -0.62
CA VAL A 240 17.53 -14.95 -0.96
C VAL A 240 18.27 -13.99 -0.02
N ASP A 241 19.06 -13.07 -0.59
CA ASP A 241 19.70 -12.02 0.19
C ASP A 241 18.64 -11.07 0.79
N PRO A 242 18.50 -10.99 2.11
CA PRO A 242 17.53 -10.12 2.76
C PRO A 242 17.81 -8.61 2.54
N ASN A 243 19.01 -8.26 2.09
CA ASN A 243 19.41 -6.89 1.80
C ASN A 243 19.30 -6.51 0.33
N ALA A 244 18.94 -7.46 -0.54
CA ALA A 244 18.75 -7.18 -1.96
C ALA A 244 17.62 -6.14 -2.16
N LEU A 245 17.84 -5.20 -3.07
CA LEU A 245 16.77 -4.31 -3.54
C LEU A 245 15.77 -5.12 -4.36
N VAL A 246 14.51 -4.98 -4.02
CA VAL A 246 13.39 -5.54 -4.77
C VAL A 246 12.66 -4.39 -5.45
N ILE A 247 12.50 -4.47 -6.75
CA ILE A 247 11.66 -3.56 -7.51
C ILE A 247 10.26 -4.15 -7.55
N GLU A 248 9.29 -3.40 -7.00
CA GLU A 248 7.89 -3.78 -7.04
C GLU A 248 7.09 -2.62 -7.65
N PRO A 249 6.78 -2.70 -8.94
CA PRO A 249 6.10 -1.63 -9.64
C PRO A 249 4.80 -1.22 -8.96
N TYR A 250 4.64 0.08 -8.71
CA TYR A 250 3.47 0.69 -8.03
C TYR A 250 3.16 0.06 -6.66
N ALA A 251 4.17 -0.55 -6.03
CA ALA A 251 4.03 -1.32 -4.79
C ALA A 251 2.99 -2.46 -4.88
N ASN A 252 2.64 -2.93 -6.08
CA ASN A 252 1.60 -3.92 -6.30
C ASN A 252 2.13 -5.22 -6.94
N PRO A 253 2.44 -6.26 -6.15
CA PRO A 253 2.87 -7.57 -6.66
C PRO A 253 1.72 -8.42 -7.21
N PHE A 254 0.47 -8.00 -7.02
CA PHE A 254 -0.73 -8.78 -7.32
C PHE A 254 -1.32 -8.46 -8.70
N ARG A 255 -0.46 -8.14 -9.66
CA ARG A 255 -0.86 -7.76 -11.01
C ARG A 255 -1.00 -8.98 -11.92
N THR A 256 -2.13 -9.11 -12.59
CA THR A 256 -2.42 -10.15 -13.60
C THR A 256 -2.61 -9.57 -15.00
N TYR A 257 -2.21 -8.33 -15.22
CA TYR A 257 -2.25 -7.62 -16.49
C TYR A 257 -0.90 -6.95 -16.79
N PRO A 258 -0.62 -6.55 -18.05
CA PRO A 258 0.65 -5.92 -18.41
C PRO A 258 0.93 -4.64 -17.63
N LEU A 259 2.17 -4.48 -17.14
CA LEU A 259 2.62 -3.32 -16.38
C LEU A 259 2.37 -1.98 -17.10
N VAL A 260 2.40 -1.97 -18.42
CA VAL A 260 2.13 -0.78 -19.24
C VAL A 260 0.75 -0.17 -18.96
N ARG A 261 -0.23 -0.97 -18.55
CA ARG A 261 -1.56 -0.45 -18.18
C ARG A 261 -1.52 0.41 -16.94
N ASP A 262 -0.81 -0.02 -15.89
CA ASP A 262 -0.60 0.81 -14.70
C ASP A 262 0.18 2.07 -15.08
N TYR A 263 1.26 1.92 -15.88
CA TYR A 263 2.05 3.06 -16.32
C TYR A 263 1.19 4.12 -17.02
N GLU A 264 0.37 3.74 -17.98
CA GLU A 264 -0.50 4.69 -18.70
C GLU A 264 -1.61 5.27 -17.80
N SER A 265 -2.17 4.48 -16.89
CA SER A 265 -3.18 4.94 -15.94
C SER A 265 -2.63 5.99 -14.98
N TYR A 266 -1.48 5.74 -14.34
CA TYR A 266 -0.84 6.73 -13.47
C TYR A 266 -0.36 7.96 -14.26
N LYS A 267 0.22 7.78 -15.44
CA LYS A 267 0.59 8.89 -16.32
C LYS A 267 -0.62 9.76 -16.68
N LYS A 268 -1.79 9.14 -16.91
CA LYS A 268 -3.05 9.87 -17.14
C LYS A 268 -3.45 10.71 -15.93
N LEU A 269 -3.35 10.18 -14.70
CA LEU A 269 -3.60 10.94 -13.48
C LEU A 269 -2.72 12.19 -13.41
N PHE A 270 -1.42 12.05 -13.64
CA PHE A 270 -0.47 13.16 -13.54
C PHE A 270 -0.59 14.18 -14.68
N SER A 271 -0.89 13.73 -15.90
CA SER A 271 -0.90 14.62 -17.10
C SER A 271 -2.24 15.28 -17.36
N LYS A 272 -3.33 14.53 -17.22
CA LYS A 272 -4.67 14.99 -17.63
C LYS A 272 -5.51 15.46 -16.46
N CYS A 273 -5.31 14.86 -15.30
CA CYS A 273 -6.16 15.10 -14.14
C CYS A 273 -5.51 16.07 -13.13
N GLY A 274 -4.27 16.47 -13.35
CA GLY A 274 -3.56 17.43 -12.49
C GLY A 274 -3.20 16.91 -11.11
N VAL A 275 -3.19 15.59 -10.92
CA VAL A 275 -2.75 14.97 -9.67
C VAL A 275 -1.25 15.21 -9.50
N GLU A 276 -0.86 15.75 -8.35
CA GLU A 276 0.55 16.02 -8.05
C GLU A 276 1.30 14.73 -7.67
N CYS A 277 2.60 14.69 -7.96
CA CYS A 277 3.45 13.56 -7.62
C CYS A 277 4.58 13.98 -6.69
N TYR A 278 4.74 13.21 -5.60
CA TYR A 278 5.81 13.41 -4.63
C TYR A 278 6.54 12.10 -4.33
N ILE A 279 7.83 12.21 -4.02
CA ILE A 279 8.61 11.14 -3.37
C ILE A 279 8.87 11.60 -1.95
N MET A 280 8.58 10.76 -0.96
CA MET A 280 9.01 10.94 0.43
C MET A 280 10.02 9.87 0.81
N ASN A 281 11.19 10.31 1.24
CA ASN A 281 12.22 9.42 1.76
C ASN A 281 12.02 9.25 3.27
N THR A 282 11.65 8.03 3.67
CA THR A 282 11.42 7.65 5.08
C THR A 282 12.60 6.91 5.72
N GLY A 283 13.75 6.93 5.07
CA GLY A 283 14.96 6.24 5.51
C GLY A 283 16.04 7.20 6.00
N PHE A 284 17.09 7.30 5.23
CA PHE A 284 18.24 8.16 5.47
C PHE A 284 18.40 9.13 4.32
N PHE A 285 18.91 10.32 4.61
CA PHE A 285 19.45 11.23 3.62
C PHE A 285 20.94 11.39 3.88
N LEU A 286 21.76 10.92 2.95
CA LEU A 286 23.18 10.70 3.15
C LEU A 286 23.41 9.79 4.38
N GLU A 287 24.09 10.29 5.41
CA GLU A 287 24.37 9.53 6.64
C GLU A 287 23.35 9.83 7.77
N ASN A 288 22.41 10.75 7.54
CA ASN A 288 21.46 11.21 8.56
C ASN A 288 20.14 10.45 8.42
N LYS A 289 19.70 9.79 9.51
CA LYS A 289 18.36 9.21 9.57
C LYS A 289 17.32 10.33 9.54
N ILE A 290 16.28 10.16 8.71
CA ILE A 290 15.14 11.08 8.66
C ILE A 290 14.20 10.68 9.81
N PRO A 291 14.00 11.53 10.83
CA PRO A 291 13.06 11.28 11.91
C PRO A 291 11.60 11.25 11.40
N LYS A 292 10.73 10.52 12.10
CA LYS A 292 9.30 10.47 11.78
C LYS A 292 8.67 11.87 11.79
N GLU A 293 9.05 12.68 12.75
CA GLU A 293 8.57 14.05 12.95
C GLU A 293 8.82 14.93 11.72
N VAL A 294 9.98 14.79 11.08
CA VAL A 294 10.32 15.52 9.83
C VAL A 294 9.40 15.09 8.70
N THR A 295 9.13 13.78 8.58
CA THR A 295 8.22 13.26 7.55
C THR A 295 6.80 13.79 7.76
N LEU A 296 6.33 13.86 9.00
CA LEU A 296 5.01 14.38 9.34
C LEU A 296 4.90 15.89 9.11
N ASP A 297 5.89 16.68 9.53
CA ASP A 297 5.93 18.13 9.28
C ASP A 297 5.90 18.43 7.77
N LEU A 298 6.67 17.69 6.97
CA LEU A 298 6.64 17.84 5.52
C LEU A 298 5.28 17.52 4.93
N LEU A 299 4.61 16.48 5.43
CA LEU A 299 3.27 16.11 4.98
C LEU A 299 2.23 17.17 5.37
N GLU A 300 2.30 17.72 6.57
CA GLU A 300 1.44 18.81 7.04
C GLU A 300 1.60 20.06 6.18
N ARG A 301 2.84 20.48 5.95
CA ARG A 301 3.15 21.63 5.07
C ARG A 301 2.72 21.39 3.63
N LEU A 302 2.79 20.14 3.14
CA LEU A 302 2.27 19.78 1.82
C LEU A 302 0.77 20.02 1.75
N VAL A 303 0.03 19.53 2.72
CA VAL A 303 -1.45 19.68 2.82
C VAL A 303 -1.86 21.13 2.96
N GLU A 304 -1.08 21.94 3.69
CA GLU A 304 -1.30 23.37 3.90
C GLU A 304 -0.85 24.25 2.71
N GLY A 305 -0.14 23.65 1.74
CA GLY A 305 0.41 24.38 0.58
C GLY A 305 1.53 25.36 0.94
N THR A 306 2.23 25.12 2.07
CA THR A 306 3.31 26.00 2.57
C THR A 306 4.70 25.51 2.19
N LEU A 307 4.82 24.38 1.48
CA LEU A 307 6.10 23.88 0.99
C LEU A 307 6.58 24.67 -0.25
N GLU A 308 7.80 25.15 -0.19
CA GLU A 308 8.49 25.74 -1.34
C GLU A 308 9.47 24.73 -1.94
N PHE A 309 9.34 24.46 -3.24
CA PHE A 309 10.22 23.57 -3.98
C PHE A 309 11.19 24.38 -4.85
N LYS A 310 12.46 24.02 -4.81
CA LYS A 310 13.49 24.57 -5.69
C LYS A 310 13.87 23.55 -6.76
N PRO A 311 14.12 23.97 -8.01
CA PRO A 311 14.59 23.07 -9.05
C PRO A 311 15.82 22.28 -8.59
N CYS A 312 15.80 20.94 -8.77
CA CYS A 312 16.95 20.10 -8.49
C CYS A 312 17.88 20.06 -9.71
N LEU A 313 19.03 20.69 -9.64
CA LEU A 313 20.01 20.77 -10.73
C LEU A 313 20.85 19.48 -10.90
N LEU A 314 20.69 18.49 -10.04
CA LEU A 314 21.49 17.24 -10.07
C LEU A 314 21.35 16.43 -11.36
N TYR A 315 20.30 16.66 -12.15
CA TYR A 315 20.04 15.92 -13.41
C TYR A 315 20.26 16.76 -14.68
N THR A 316 20.63 18.05 -14.56
CA THR A 316 20.80 18.94 -15.72
C THR A 316 22.26 19.24 -16.07
N SER A 317 23.22 18.82 -15.26
CA SER A 317 24.65 18.96 -15.56
C SER A 317 25.19 17.62 -16.03
N PRO A 318 25.76 17.54 -17.27
CA PRO A 318 26.48 16.35 -17.71
C PRO A 318 27.57 16.00 -16.68
N SER A 319 27.65 14.74 -16.29
CA SER A 319 28.71 14.28 -15.42
C SER A 319 30.07 14.63 -16.05
N PRO A 320 31.10 15.01 -15.28
CA PRO A 320 32.46 15.17 -15.81
C PRO A 320 32.97 13.97 -16.59
N ARG A 321 32.42 12.77 -16.34
CA ARG A 321 32.72 11.54 -17.09
C ARG A 321 32.09 11.49 -18.49
N ASP A 322 31.03 12.25 -18.74
CA ASP A 322 30.38 12.30 -20.05
C ASP A 322 31.12 13.22 -21.04
N ARG A 323 32.05 14.06 -20.54
CA ARG A 323 32.90 14.95 -21.38
C ARG A 323 34.12 14.25 -21.97
N THR A 324 34.39 13.00 -21.61
CA THR A 324 35.56 12.27 -22.07
C THR A 324 35.25 11.21 -23.13
N ARG A 325 34.05 11.20 -23.69
CA ARG A 325 33.63 10.35 -24.80
C ARG A 325 33.21 11.16 -26.03
N SER A 326 34.07 12.04 -26.48
CA SER A 326 34.02 12.63 -27.81
C SER A 326 35.31 12.33 -28.57
#